data_f55da62fdaa37c1e6bf41746107b884a
#
_entry.id   f55da62fdaa37c1e6bf41746107b884a
#
_cell.length_a   1.000
_cell.length_b   1.000
_cell.length_c   1.000
_cell.angle_alpha   90.00
_cell.angle_beta   90.00
_cell.angle_gamma   90.00
#
_symmetry.space_group_name_H-M   'P 1'
#
loop_
_entity.id
_entity.type
_entity.pdbx_description
1 polymer ?
#
loop_
_entity_poly.entity_id
_entity_poly.type
_entity_poly.pdbx_seq_one_letter_code
_entity_poly.pdbx_strand_id
1 'polypeptide(L)'
;MLGFGAIVSGLIEGRNYGWWTRTGQVSIAGLGWSWPLSPVPVAFAVGTGCLLAFVAVESRRNAAGRVVLLDLRLFSIPSFRNGNIAAAIVSLGEFGLLFALPLWFENVRGYSAFETGIALLPLAIGSFAASGFGAQLASRKGPVFVVRLGIALELAGVAGIGAVVGPGTAWWATVPVLFVYGLGVGLATAQLTGVVLADVPVANSGQGSGTQSTSRQIGSAFGIAILGTVLFTTLGVQLSRKLAALGPLPAGQRAAIVTAVKQSAGAAITHLAADPRTAQVAAMAKDAFCQATRLTAFCAAAFLALGLLASLSLGRASGAGQAPEIPEPGLEEAGPTA
;
A
#
# COMPACT_ATOMS: atom_id res chain seq x y z
N MET A 1 8.66 -15.56 -4.46
CA MET A 1 8.15 -14.67 -5.54
C MET A 1 6.91 -15.23 -6.20
N LEU A 2 6.91 -16.45 -6.79
CA LEU A 2 5.75 -17.02 -7.50
C LEU A 2 4.48 -17.06 -6.64
N GLY A 3 4.56 -17.43 -5.37
CA GLY A 3 3.40 -17.51 -4.48
C GLY A 3 2.67 -16.17 -4.29
N PHE A 4 3.41 -15.11 -3.97
CA PHE A 4 2.83 -13.77 -3.82
C PHE A 4 2.37 -13.21 -5.15
N GLY A 5 3.14 -13.41 -6.23
CA GLY A 5 2.76 -12.96 -7.57
C GLY A 5 1.42 -13.56 -8.02
N ALA A 6 1.21 -14.85 -7.79
CA ALA A 6 -0.05 -15.53 -8.11
C ALA A 6 -1.24 -14.97 -7.29
N ILE A 7 -1.06 -14.75 -5.98
CA ILE A 7 -2.11 -14.18 -5.12
C ILE A 7 -2.46 -12.75 -5.55
N VAL A 8 -1.45 -11.90 -5.77
CA VAL A 8 -1.67 -10.51 -6.18
C VAL A 8 -2.31 -10.43 -7.56
N SER A 9 -1.86 -11.26 -8.52
CA SER A 9 -2.50 -11.34 -9.84
C SER A 9 -3.96 -11.78 -9.73
N GLY A 10 -4.26 -12.77 -8.88
CA GLY A 10 -5.63 -13.18 -8.61
C GLY A 10 -6.51 -12.05 -8.04
N LEU A 11 -5.96 -11.23 -7.12
CA LEU A 11 -6.66 -10.08 -6.56
C LEU A 11 -6.94 -8.98 -7.59
N ILE A 12 -5.96 -8.67 -8.44
CA ILE A 12 -6.09 -7.63 -9.48
C ILE A 12 -7.07 -8.08 -10.56
N GLU A 13 -6.93 -9.31 -11.03
CA GLU A 13 -7.71 -9.85 -12.14
C GLU A 13 -9.09 -10.37 -11.75
N GLY A 14 -9.37 -10.49 -10.44
CA GLY A 14 -10.66 -10.94 -9.94
C GLY A 14 -11.84 -10.11 -10.44
N ARG A 15 -11.60 -8.83 -10.76
CA ARG A 15 -12.59 -7.93 -11.37
C ARG A 15 -12.84 -8.23 -12.84
N ASN A 16 -11.82 -8.61 -13.58
CA ASN A 16 -11.86 -8.79 -15.02
C ASN A 16 -12.37 -10.19 -15.36
N TYR A 17 -11.89 -11.21 -14.65
CA TYR A 17 -12.16 -12.61 -14.95
C TYR A 17 -13.29 -13.22 -14.11
N GLY A 18 -13.75 -12.48 -13.06
CA GLY A 18 -14.70 -12.99 -12.07
C GLY A 18 -14.00 -13.72 -10.93
N TRP A 19 -14.56 -13.61 -9.72
CA TRP A 19 -13.94 -14.17 -8.50
C TRP A 19 -14.02 -15.69 -8.43
N TRP A 20 -15.15 -16.29 -8.85
CA TRP A 20 -15.42 -17.73 -8.78
C TRP A 20 -15.73 -18.34 -10.15
N THR A 21 -16.65 -17.73 -10.86
CA THR A 21 -17.07 -18.14 -12.20
C THR A 21 -16.55 -17.18 -13.25
N ARG A 22 -16.21 -17.70 -14.41
CA ARG A 22 -15.66 -16.91 -15.52
C ARG A 22 -16.68 -15.92 -16.05
N THR A 23 -16.31 -14.65 -16.09
CA THR A 23 -17.03 -13.58 -16.77
C THR A 23 -16.33 -13.25 -18.09
N GLY A 24 -16.83 -13.80 -19.21
CA GLY A 24 -16.29 -13.52 -20.54
C GLY A 24 -15.19 -14.48 -21.02
N GLN A 25 -14.56 -14.11 -22.15
CA GLN A 25 -13.40 -14.84 -22.69
C GLN A 25 -12.14 -14.43 -21.95
N VAL A 26 -11.44 -15.40 -21.39
CA VAL A 26 -10.21 -15.19 -20.64
C VAL A 26 -9.06 -15.76 -21.46
N SER A 27 -8.01 -14.94 -21.69
CA SER A 27 -6.76 -15.36 -22.28
C SER A 27 -5.61 -15.04 -21.32
N ILE A 28 -4.84 -16.06 -20.93
CA ILE A 28 -3.67 -15.92 -20.08
C ILE A 28 -2.44 -16.23 -20.93
N ALA A 29 -1.56 -15.25 -21.12
CA ALA A 29 -0.35 -15.37 -21.94
C ALA A 29 -0.62 -15.88 -23.38
N GLY A 30 -1.75 -15.49 -23.98
CA GLY A 30 -2.13 -15.94 -25.33
C GLY A 30 -2.82 -17.28 -25.40
N LEU A 31 -2.96 -18.00 -24.28
CA LEU A 31 -3.69 -19.26 -24.20
C LEU A 31 -5.12 -19.01 -23.73
N GLY A 32 -6.09 -19.46 -24.52
CA GLY A 32 -7.51 -19.37 -24.16
C GLY A 32 -7.84 -20.26 -22.94
N TRP A 33 -8.44 -19.66 -21.90
CA TRP A 33 -8.89 -20.38 -20.73
C TRP A 33 -10.26 -21.01 -20.99
N SER A 34 -10.33 -22.33 -21.09
CA SER A 34 -11.56 -23.06 -21.44
C SER A 34 -12.38 -23.55 -20.25
N TRP A 35 -11.86 -23.48 -19.02
CA TRP A 35 -12.55 -23.97 -17.83
C TRP A 35 -13.71 -23.05 -17.42
N PRO A 36 -14.81 -23.60 -16.84
CA PRO A 36 -15.92 -22.80 -16.33
C PRO A 36 -15.53 -22.01 -15.07
N LEU A 37 -14.53 -22.49 -14.33
CA LEU A 37 -13.98 -21.83 -13.17
C LEU A 37 -13.09 -20.65 -13.61
N SER A 38 -13.19 -19.52 -12.92
CA SER A 38 -12.27 -18.40 -13.12
C SER A 38 -10.81 -18.81 -12.85
N PRO A 39 -9.81 -18.23 -13.50
CA PRO A 39 -8.40 -18.46 -13.16
C PRO A 39 -8.01 -17.93 -11.77
N VAL A 40 -8.83 -17.07 -11.17
CA VAL A 40 -8.56 -16.43 -9.87
C VAL A 40 -8.45 -17.41 -8.70
N PRO A 41 -9.41 -18.33 -8.47
CA PRO A 41 -9.26 -19.36 -7.45
C PRO A 41 -8.05 -20.25 -7.67
N VAL A 42 -7.71 -20.54 -8.93
CA VAL A 42 -6.52 -21.32 -9.26
C VAL A 42 -5.25 -20.56 -8.90
N ALA A 43 -5.18 -19.26 -9.20
CA ALA A 43 -4.07 -18.39 -8.80
C ALA A 43 -3.90 -18.35 -7.27
N PHE A 44 -5.01 -18.25 -6.51
CA PHE A 44 -4.96 -18.33 -5.05
C PHE A 44 -4.49 -19.68 -4.54
N ALA A 45 -4.98 -20.78 -5.12
CA ALA A 45 -4.57 -22.13 -4.72
C ALA A 45 -3.08 -22.37 -5.00
N VAL A 46 -2.60 -22.00 -6.19
CA VAL A 46 -1.19 -22.09 -6.57
C VAL A 46 -0.33 -21.19 -5.69
N GLY A 47 -0.77 -19.94 -5.47
CA GLY A 47 -0.07 -18.99 -4.64
C GLY A 47 0.09 -19.47 -3.20
N THR A 48 -1.01 -19.90 -2.59
CA THR A 48 -1.01 -20.47 -1.23
C THR A 48 -0.19 -21.75 -1.17
N GLY A 49 -0.30 -22.65 -2.14
CA GLY A 49 0.50 -23.87 -2.21
C GLY A 49 2.00 -23.60 -2.28
N CYS A 50 2.43 -22.63 -3.10
CA CYS A 50 3.83 -22.21 -3.17
C CYS A 50 4.33 -21.61 -1.85
N LEU A 51 3.52 -20.82 -1.14
CA LEU A 51 3.89 -20.26 0.16
C LEU A 51 3.99 -21.35 1.24
N LEU A 52 3.04 -22.28 1.28
CA LEU A 52 3.10 -23.43 2.19
C LEU A 52 4.30 -24.32 1.91
N ALA A 53 4.59 -24.58 0.64
CA ALA A 53 5.78 -25.35 0.24
C ALA A 53 7.07 -24.62 0.66
N PHE A 54 7.14 -23.29 0.48
CA PHE A 54 8.28 -22.48 0.93
C PHE A 54 8.49 -22.63 2.44
N VAL A 55 7.42 -22.41 3.24
CA VAL A 55 7.49 -22.54 4.71
C VAL A 55 7.91 -23.96 5.12
N ALA A 56 7.38 -25.00 4.48
CA ALA A 56 7.72 -26.38 4.76
C ALA A 56 9.19 -26.69 4.44
N VAL A 57 9.71 -26.20 3.31
CA VAL A 57 11.10 -26.37 2.91
C VAL A 57 12.04 -25.65 3.88
N GLU A 58 11.76 -24.37 4.19
CA GLU A 58 12.58 -23.58 5.12
C GLU A 58 12.58 -24.20 6.52
N SER A 59 11.42 -24.65 7.02
CA SER A 59 11.31 -25.33 8.32
C SER A 59 12.16 -26.62 8.36
N ARG A 60 12.10 -27.44 7.29
CA ARG A 60 12.92 -28.68 7.20
C ARG A 60 14.40 -28.39 7.11
N ARG A 61 14.80 -27.38 6.33
CA ARG A 61 16.21 -26.96 6.21
C ARG A 61 16.75 -26.43 7.53
N ASN A 62 15.94 -25.61 8.23
CA ASN A 62 16.29 -25.09 9.54
C ASN A 62 16.44 -26.19 10.59
N ALA A 63 15.53 -27.17 10.61
CA ALA A 63 15.63 -28.34 11.49
C ALA A 63 16.85 -29.20 11.19
N ALA A 64 17.32 -29.24 9.92
CA ALA A 64 18.52 -29.95 9.49
C ALA A 64 19.81 -29.12 9.68
N GLY A 65 19.78 -27.95 10.31
CA GLY A 65 20.94 -27.08 10.50
C GLY A 65 21.53 -26.51 9.20
N ARG A 66 20.79 -26.53 8.10
CA ARG A 66 21.23 -26.01 6.80
C ARG A 66 20.99 -24.51 6.69
N VAL A 67 21.73 -23.83 5.84
CA VAL A 67 21.53 -22.43 5.51
C VAL A 67 20.13 -22.24 4.95
N VAL A 68 19.35 -21.31 5.56
CA VAL A 68 17.98 -20.96 5.20
C VAL A 68 17.94 -19.53 4.66
N LEU A 69 17.01 -19.26 3.74
CA LEU A 69 16.77 -17.92 3.24
C LEU A 69 16.07 -17.05 4.29
N LEU A 70 15.19 -17.67 5.08
CA LEU A 70 14.44 -17.03 6.15
C LEU A 70 14.40 -17.94 7.37
N ASP A 71 15.01 -17.49 8.45
CA ASP A 71 14.87 -18.18 9.73
C ASP A 71 13.49 -17.85 10.34
N LEU A 72 12.59 -18.82 10.29
CA LEU A 72 11.23 -18.67 10.82
C LEU A 72 11.20 -18.41 12.35
N ARG A 73 12.30 -18.69 13.06
CA ARG A 73 12.43 -18.38 14.49
C ARG A 73 12.41 -16.87 14.75
N LEU A 74 12.77 -16.05 13.77
CA LEU A 74 12.66 -14.59 13.89
C LEU A 74 11.23 -14.14 14.20
N PHE A 75 10.22 -14.86 13.71
CA PHE A 75 8.81 -14.58 14.04
C PHE A 75 8.42 -14.94 15.48
N SER A 76 9.27 -15.62 16.25
CA SER A 76 9.06 -15.77 17.69
C SER A 76 9.42 -14.51 18.47
N ILE A 77 10.21 -13.60 17.87
CA ILE A 77 10.55 -12.30 18.44
C ILE A 77 9.34 -11.36 18.29
N PRO A 78 8.72 -10.91 19.41
CA PRO A 78 7.49 -10.12 19.34
C PRO A 78 7.64 -8.79 18.57
N SER A 79 8.76 -8.07 18.74
CA SER A 79 9.05 -6.82 18.02
C SER A 79 9.13 -7.05 16.51
N PHE A 80 9.80 -8.10 16.09
CA PHE A 80 9.92 -8.48 14.68
C PHE A 80 8.58 -8.88 14.08
N ARG A 81 7.85 -9.80 14.71
CA ARG A 81 6.55 -10.26 14.22
C ARG A 81 5.53 -9.14 14.14
N ASN A 82 5.31 -8.44 15.25
CA ASN A 82 4.30 -7.39 15.34
C ASN A 82 4.68 -6.18 14.46
N GLY A 83 5.97 -5.87 14.39
CA GLY A 83 6.49 -4.81 13.53
C GLY A 83 6.30 -5.10 12.05
N ASN A 84 6.53 -6.33 11.59
CA ASN A 84 6.26 -6.73 10.20
C ASN A 84 4.77 -6.68 9.87
N ILE A 85 3.90 -7.08 10.78
CA ILE A 85 2.44 -6.98 10.62
C ILE A 85 2.03 -5.50 10.52
N ALA A 86 2.51 -4.66 11.43
CA ALA A 86 2.23 -3.22 11.39
C ALA A 86 2.75 -2.59 10.09
N ALA A 87 3.97 -2.93 9.65
CA ALA A 87 4.55 -2.46 8.40
C ALA A 87 3.70 -2.84 7.18
N ALA A 88 3.22 -4.08 7.12
CA ALA A 88 2.36 -4.54 6.03
C ALA A 88 1.02 -3.79 6.00
N ILE A 89 0.38 -3.61 7.16
CA ILE A 89 -0.92 -2.92 7.26
C ILE A 89 -0.78 -1.42 6.92
N VAL A 90 0.27 -0.76 7.40
CA VAL A 90 0.55 0.65 7.08
C VAL A 90 0.80 0.80 5.59
N SER A 91 1.66 -0.04 5.00
CA SER A 91 1.92 0.00 3.56
C SER A 91 0.68 -0.29 2.71
N LEU A 92 -0.27 -1.10 3.20
CA LEU A 92 -1.54 -1.33 2.53
C LEU A 92 -2.35 -0.03 2.42
N GLY A 93 -2.49 0.73 3.51
CA GLY A 93 -3.20 2.02 3.50
C GLY A 93 -2.47 3.07 2.65
N GLU A 94 -1.16 3.21 2.84
CA GLU A 94 -0.29 4.16 2.16
C GLU A 94 -0.34 4.01 0.64
N PHE A 95 0.02 2.84 0.12
CA PHE A 95 0.15 2.62 -1.33
C PHE A 95 -1.20 2.53 -2.04
N GLY A 96 -2.26 2.10 -1.35
CA GLY A 96 -3.59 2.11 -1.94
C GLY A 96 -4.12 3.51 -2.19
N LEU A 97 -3.84 4.48 -1.30
CA LEU A 97 -4.18 5.88 -1.53
C LEU A 97 -3.26 6.53 -2.56
N LEU A 98 -1.95 6.26 -2.52
CA LEU A 98 -1.00 6.74 -3.52
C LEU A 98 -1.36 6.29 -4.94
N PHE A 99 -2.01 5.15 -5.10
CA PHE A 99 -2.58 4.72 -6.38
C PHE A 99 -3.80 5.56 -6.80
N ALA A 100 -4.69 5.90 -5.87
CA ALA A 100 -5.94 6.60 -6.18
C ALA A 100 -5.75 8.10 -6.45
N LEU A 101 -4.78 8.75 -5.81
CA LEU A 101 -4.57 10.20 -5.90
C LEU A 101 -4.20 10.70 -7.31
N PRO A 102 -3.22 10.14 -8.01
CA PRO A 102 -2.90 10.54 -9.38
C PRO A 102 -4.11 10.43 -10.31
N LEU A 103 -4.87 9.34 -10.20
CA LEU A 103 -6.07 9.12 -11.00
C LEU A 103 -7.13 10.21 -10.76
N TRP A 104 -7.28 10.68 -9.53
CA TRP A 104 -8.19 11.78 -9.23
C TRP A 104 -7.68 13.11 -9.80
N PHE A 105 -6.40 13.43 -9.66
CA PHE A 105 -5.82 14.65 -10.23
C PHE A 105 -5.96 14.69 -11.76
N GLU A 106 -5.64 13.60 -12.44
CA GLU A 106 -5.68 13.52 -13.89
C GLU A 106 -7.12 13.50 -14.43
N ASN A 107 -7.97 12.64 -13.92
CA ASN A 107 -9.30 12.39 -14.51
C ASN A 107 -10.41 13.32 -14.01
N VAL A 108 -10.27 13.90 -12.82
CA VAL A 108 -11.26 14.83 -12.28
C VAL A 108 -10.81 16.27 -12.44
N ARG A 109 -9.55 16.56 -12.07
CA ARG A 109 -8.99 17.92 -12.15
C ARG A 109 -8.47 18.26 -13.55
N GLY A 110 -8.24 17.25 -14.39
CA GLY A 110 -7.73 17.44 -15.75
C GLY A 110 -6.24 17.78 -15.79
N TYR A 111 -5.48 17.43 -14.74
CA TYR A 111 -4.05 17.68 -14.67
C TYR A 111 -3.31 16.73 -15.61
N SER A 112 -2.26 17.23 -16.25
CA SER A 112 -1.27 16.41 -16.91
C SER A 112 -0.48 15.57 -15.88
N ALA A 113 0.25 14.57 -16.33
CA ALA A 113 1.13 13.79 -15.47
C ALA A 113 2.16 14.66 -14.74
N PHE A 114 2.69 15.70 -15.42
CA PHE A 114 3.64 16.66 -14.83
C PHE A 114 2.99 17.52 -13.73
N GLU A 115 1.81 18.07 -13.99
CA GLU A 115 1.06 18.85 -12.99
C GLU A 115 0.63 17.98 -11.80
N THR A 116 0.28 16.74 -12.03
CA THR A 116 0.00 15.74 -10.98
C THR A 116 1.24 15.51 -10.12
N GLY A 117 2.42 15.38 -10.72
CA GLY A 117 3.69 15.28 -9.99
C GLY A 117 3.95 16.50 -9.10
N ILE A 118 3.72 17.72 -9.62
CA ILE A 118 3.84 18.97 -8.84
C ILE A 118 2.81 19.00 -7.71
N ALA A 119 1.57 18.60 -7.96
CA ALA A 119 0.52 18.57 -6.95
C ALA A 119 0.82 17.60 -5.78
N LEU A 120 1.64 16.58 -6.02
CA LEU A 120 2.11 15.63 -5.01
C LEU A 120 3.40 16.06 -4.29
N LEU A 121 4.09 17.12 -4.75
CA LEU A 121 5.31 17.63 -4.09
C LEU A 121 5.15 17.92 -2.59
N PRO A 122 4.04 18.46 -2.09
CA PRO A 122 3.88 18.69 -0.66
C PRO A 122 4.06 17.42 0.19
N LEU A 123 3.61 16.27 -0.32
CA LEU A 123 3.84 14.97 0.31
C LEU A 123 5.33 14.62 0.35
N ALA A 124 6.05 14.77 -0.76
CA ALA A 124 7.48 14.48 -0.83
C ALA A 124 8.29 15.43 0.09
N ILE A 125 7.95 16.72 0.10
CA ILE A 125 8.58 17.72 0.96
C ILE A 125 8.34 17.39 2.44
N GLY A 126 7.11 17.02 2.81
CA GLY A 126 6.76 16.59 4.17
C GLY A 126 7.56 15.36 4.59
N SER A 127 7.64 14.35 3.74
CA SER A 127 8.40 13.12 4.01
C SER A 127 9.91 13.39 4.17
N PHE A 128 10.47 14.22 3.31
CA PHE A 128 11.88 14.61 3.40
C PHE A 128 12.17 15.39 4.69
N ALA A 129 11.35 16.39 5.02
CA ALA A 129 11.48 17.17 6.25
C ALA A 129 11.37 16.27 7.49
N ALA A 130 10.40 15.37 7.52
CA ALA A 130 10.20 14.44 8.63
C ALA A 130 11.38 13.50 8.84
N SER A 131 12.05 13.06 7.78
CA SER A 131 13.24 12.20 7.88
C SER A 131 14.39 12.88 8.62
N GLY A 132 14.57 14.19 8.43
CA GLY A 132 15.57 14.97 9.15
C GLY A 132 15.28 15.12 10.65
N PHE A 133 14.01 15.33 11.02
CA PHE A 133 13.61 15.48 12.44
C PHE A 133 13.40 14.14 13.14
N GLY A 134 13.09 13.09 12.41
CA GLY A 134 12.74 11.79 12.95
C GLY A 134 13.82 11.20 13.86
N ALA A 135 15.08 11.28 13.46
CA ALA A 135 16.21 10.78 14.25
C ALA A 135 16.36 11.56 15.57
N GLN A 136 16.28 12.90 15.52
CA GLN A 136 16.37 13.74 16.72
C GLN A 136 15.17 13.53 17.66
N LEU A 137 13.98 13.31 17.12
CA LEU A 137 12.80 13.02 17.93
C LEU A 137 12.90 11.62 18.55
N ALA A 138 13.42 10.65 17.80
CA ALA A 138 13.65 9.29 18.28
C ALA A 138 14.66 9.23 19.43
N SER A 139 15.73 10.03 19.40
CA SER A 139 16.70 10.10 20.49
C SER A 139 16.09 10.66 21.79
N ARG A 140 15.09 11.56 21.69
CA ARG A 140 14.45 12.19 22.86
C ARG A 140 13.23 11.41 23.41
N LYS A 141 12.41 10.86 22.54
CA LYS A 141 11.11 10.24 22.88
C LYS A 141 11.06 8.72 22.64
N GLY A 142 12.09 8.20 22.01
CA GLY A 142 12.19 6.81 21.61
C GLY A 142 11.62 6.53 20.21
N PRO A 143 12.16 5.54 19.49
CA PRO A 143 11.79 5.25 18.10
C PRO A 143 10.35 4.77 17.95
N VAL A 144 9.82 3.99 18.89
CA VAL A 144 8.42 3.52 18.87
C VAL A 144 7.43 4.68 18.95
N PHE A 145 7.72 5.72 19.75
CA PHE A 145 6.90 6.92 19.80
C PHE A 145 6.85 7.62 18.43
N VAL A 146 7.99 7.72 17.75
CA VAL A 146 8.09 8.38 16.44
C VAL A 146 7.32 7.61 15.37
N VAL A 147 7.39 6.26 15.40
CA VAL A 147 6.57 5.41 14.50
C VAL A 147 5.09 5.66 14.72
N ARG A 148 4.63 5.65 15.97
CA ARG A 148 3.20 5.89 16.30
C ARG A 148 2.74 7.28 15.88
N LEU A 149 3.57 8.30 16.14
CA LEU A 149 3.28 9.67 15.70
C LEU A 149 3.23 9.75 14.17
N GLY A 150 4.15 9.09 13.47
CA GLY A 150 4.16 9.02 12.01
C GLY A 150 2.87 8.41 11.46
N ILE A 151 2.48 7.24 11.95
CA ILE A 151 1.23 6.58 11.51
C ILE A 151 -0.01 7.43 11.87
N ALA A 152 -0.02 8.13 13.00
CA ALA A 152 -1.12 9.03 13.36
C ALA A 152 -1.22 10.24 12.42
N LEU A 153 -0.09 10.81 12.00
CA LEU A 153 -0.06 11.89 11.01
C LEU A 153 -0.45 11.39 9.62
N GLU A 154 -0.01 10.19 9.21
CA GLU A 154 -0.50 9.55 7.98
C GLU A 154 -2.02 9.40 8.00
N LEU A 155 -2.56 8.84 9.09
CA LEU A 155 -4.00 8.69 9.28
C LEU A 155 -4.73 10.03 9.15
N ALA A 156 -4.23 11.07 9.82
CA ALA A 156 -4.82 12.40 9.77
C ALA A 156 -4.76 13.01 8.35
N GLY A 157 -3.63 12.88 7.68
CA GLY A 157 -3.45 13.35 6.31
C GLY A 157 -4.37 12.62 5.32
N VAL A 158 -4.42 11.28 5.39
CA VAL A 158 -5.27 10.45 4.54
C VAL A 158 -6.76 10.72 4.77
N ALA A 159 -7.19 10.81 6.03
CA ALA A 159 -8.57 11.20 6.37
C ALA A 159 -8.89 12.62 5.89
N GLY A 160 -7.93 13.55 6.03
CA GLY A 160 -8.03 14.91 5.50
C GLY A 160 -8.19 14.96 3.98
N ILE A 161 -7.46 14.12 3.23
CA ILE A 161 -7.66 13.96 1.78
C ILE A 161 -9.09 13.51 1.49
N GLY A 162 -9.58 12.50 2.20
CA GLY A 162 -10.96 12.03 2.07
C GLY A 162 -12.00 13.13 2.34
N ALA A 163 -11.72 14.08 3.23
CA ALA A 163 -12.60 15.20 3.53
C ALA A 163 -12.55 16.30 2.47
N VAL A 164 -11.36 16.56 1.90
CA VAL A 164 -11.12 17.70 0.98
C VAL A 164 -11.44 17.36 -0.48
N VAL A 165 -11.27 16.08 -0.90
CA VAL A 165 -11.48 15.66 -2.29
C VAL A 165 -12.88 15.96 -2.78
N GLY A 166 -13.00 16.71 -3.88
CA GLY A 166 -14.24 17.08 -4.54
C GLY A 166 -14.03 17.55 -5.97
N PRO A 167 -15.11 17.71 -6.78
CA PRO A 167 -14.98 18.12 -8.18
C PRO A 167 -14.39 19.53 -8.34
N GLY A 168 -14.66 20.43 -7.41
CA GLY A 168 -14.22 21.83 -7.40
C GLY A 168 -13.09 22.14 -6.41
N THR A 169 -12.46 21.13 -5.80
CA THR A 169 -11.42 21.36 -4.79
C THR A 169 -10.27 22.18 -5.35
N ALA A 170 -9.99 23.32 -4.71
CA ALA A 170 -8.84 24.14 -5.09
C ALA A 170 -7.53 23.37 -4.79
N TRP A 171 -6.53 23.53 -5.67
CA TRP A 171 -5.24 22.81 -5.52
C TRP A 171 -4.56 23.07 -4.17
N TRP A 172 -4.63 24.32 -3.69
CA TRP A 172 -4.03 24.71 -2.41
C TRP A 172 -4.71 24.05 -1.19
N ALA A 173 -5.98 23.61 -1.30
CA ALA A 173 -6.66 22.90 -0.22
C ALA A 173 -6.11 21.49 -0.01
N THR A 174 -5.48 20.89 -1.02
CA THR A 174 -4.82 19.58 -0.91
C THR A 174 -3.40 19.67 -0.31
N VAL A 175 -2.74 20.84 -0.40
CA VAL A 175 -1.37 21.05 0.05
C VAL A 175 -1.16 20.71 1.53
N PRO A 176 -1.92 21.27 2.50
CA PRO A 176 -1.68 21.00 3.91
C PRO A 176 -1.92 19.53 4.29
N VAL A 177 -2.95 18.90 3.71
CA VAL A 177 -3.26 17.49 4.02
C VAL A 177 -2.23 16.53 3.42
N LEU A 178 -1.72 16.83 2.21
CA LEU A 178 -0.63 16.07 1.60
C LEU A 178 0.68 16.26 2.36
N PHE A 179 0.96 17.46 2.85
CA PHE A 179 2.15 17.73 3.65
C PHE A 179 2.11 16.98 4.98
N VAL A 180 0.98 16.99 5.69
CA VAL A 180 0.78 16.22 6.93
C VAL A 180 0.92 14.72 6.67
N TYR A 181 0.33 14.24 5.57
CA TYR A 181 0.49 12.85 5.14
C TYR A 181 1.96 12.50 4.90
N GLY A 182 2.69 13.36 4.18
CA GLY A 182 4.13 13.18 3.94
C GLY A 182 4.96 13.17 5.22
N LEU A 183 4.68 14.08 6.17
CA LEU A 183 5.33 14.07 7.48
C LEU A 183 5.14 12.72 8.18
N GLY A 184 3.93 12.17 8.14
CA GLY A 184 3.61 10.86 8.68
C GLY A 184 4.45 9.75 8.05
N VAL A 185 4.45 9.67 6.72
CA VAL A 185 5.24 8.69 5.94
C VAL A 185 6.73 8.77 6.29
N GLY A 186 7.29 9.98 6.31
CA GLY A 186 8.71 10.18 6.62
C GLY A 186 9.10 9.73 8.01
N LEU A 187 8.31 10.09 9.04
CA LEU A 187 8.54 9.67 10.42
C LEU A 187 8.39 8.16 10.61
N ALA A 188 7.30 7.58 10.11
CA ALA A 188 7.03 6.16 10.25
C ALA A 188 8.11 5.33 9.56
N THR A 189 8.39 5.61 8.28
CA THR A 189 9.33 4.83 7.48
C THR A 189 10.75 4.89 8.02
N ALA A 190 11.22 6.08 8.46
CA ALA A 190 12.58 6.26 8.98
C ALA A 190 12.85 5.42 10.25
N GLN A 191 11.86 5.22 11.11
CA GLN A 191 12.05 4.56 12.39
C GLN A 191 11.54 3.11 12.42
N LEU A 192 10.57 2.77 11.59
CA LEU A 192 9.91 1.45 11.63
C LEU A 192 10.91 0.31 11.42
N THR A 193 11.84 0.46 10.47
CA THR A 193 12.86 -0.56 10.20
C THR A 193 13.73 -0.82 11.43
N GLY A 194 14.19 0.24 12.10
CA GLY A 194 14.97 0.12 13.34
C GLY A 194 14.20 -0.55 14.45
N VAL A 195 12.91 -0.21 14.63
CA VAL A 195 12.04 -0.83 15.65
C VAL A 195 11.79 -2.32 15.37
N VAL A 196 11.57 -2.68 14.10
CA VAL A 196 11.33 -4.07 13.69
C VAL A 196 12.56 -4.94 13.93
N LEU A 197 13.76 -4.38 13.70
CA LEU A 197 15.03 -5.12 13.79
C LEU A 197 15.71 -5.00 15.16
N ALA A 198 15.16 -4.23 16.10
CA ALA A 198 15.82 -3.90 17.36
C ALA A 198 16.29 -5.13 18.16
N ASP A 199 15.49 -6.19 18.18
CA ASP A 199 15.78 -7.43 18.95
C ASP A 199 16.26 -8.57 18.01
N VAL A 200 16.51 -8.30 16.72
CA VAL A 200 17.00 -9.30 15.77
C VAL A 200 18.51 -9.45 15.94
N PRO A 201 19.04 -10.69 16.12
CA PRO A 201 20.47 -10.90 16.21
C PRO A 201 21.23 -10.35 14.99
N VAL A 202 22.38 -9.74 15.20
CA VAL A 202 23.20 -9.12 14.14
C VAL A 202 23.49 -10.08 12.99
N ALA A 203 23.75 -11.36 13.31
CA ALA A 203 23.98 -12.42 12.31
C ALA A 203 22.77 -12.63 11.36
N ASN A 204 21.55 -12.28 11.79
CA ASN A 204 20.30 -12.43 11.04
C ASN A 204 19.76 -11.09 10.51
N SER A 205 20.46 -9.98 10.68
CA SER A 205 19.99 -8.65 10.31
C SER A 205 19.64 -8.52 8.82
N GLY A 206 20.41 -9.18 7.94
CA GLY A 206 20.11 -9.25 6.51
C GLY A 206 18.82 -9.99 6.19
N GLN A 207 18.54 -11.11 6.87
CA GLN A 207 17.26 -11.82 6.72
C GLN A 207 16.09 -11.02 7.29
N GLY A 208 16.32 -10.36 8.43
CA GLY A 208 15.33 -9.50 9.08
C GLY A 208 14.92 -8.32 8.19
N SER A 209 15.88 -7.58 7.63
CA SER A 209 15.62 -6.44 6.75
C SER A 209 14.97 -6.86 5.43
N GLY A 210 15.39 -7.99 4.83
CA GLY A 210 14.77 -8.57 3.65
C GLY A 210 13.31 -8.96 3.90
N THR A 211 13.02 -9.56 5.06
CA THR A 211 11.65 -9.92 5.46
C THR A 211 10.78 -8.68 5.66
N GLN A 212 11.30 -7.68 6.34
CA GLN A 212 10.58 -6.43 6.57
C GLN A 212 10.27 -5.70 5.24
N SER A 213 11.24 -5.65 4.32
CA SER A 213 11.01 -5.12 2.98
C SER A 213 9.94 -5.90 2.22
N THR A 214 9.98 -7.25 2.30
CA THR A 214 8.98 -8.13 1.69
C THR A 214 7.59 -7.91 2.29
N SER A 215 7.47 -7.76 3.61
CA SER A 215 6.20 -7.48 4.29
C SER A 215 5.58 -6.17 3.79
N ARG A 216 6.37 -5.11 3.63
CA ARG A 216 5.93 -3.84 3.04
C ARG A 216 5.47 -3.99 1.59
N GLN A 217 6.22 -4.73 0.76
CA GLN A 217 5.86 -4.98 -0.63
C GLN A 217 4.54 -5.75 -0.75
N ILE A 218 4.34 -6.76 0.10
CA ILE A 218 3.08 -7.49 0.17
C ILE A 218 1.94 -6.55 0.57
N GLY A 219 2.14 -5.76 1.63
CA GLY A 219 1.16 -4.76 2.07
C GLY A 219 0.79 -3.79 0.95
N SER A 220 1.78 -3.23 0.24
CA SER A 220 1.54 -2.31 -0.87
C SER A 220 0.78 -2.94 -2.03
N ALA A 221 1.12 -4.17 -2.42
CA ALA A 221 0.43 -4.89 -3.48
C ALA A 221 -1.04 -5.18 -3.12
N PHE A 222 -1.29 -5.64 -1.89
CA PHE A 222 -2.66 -5.81 -1.38
C PHE A 222 -3.41 -4.48 -1.28
N GLY A 223 -2.71 -3.41 -0.88
CA GLY A 223 -3.28 -2.06 -0.79
C GLY A 223 -3.80 -1.58 -2.13
N ILE A 224 -2.99 -1.64 -3.17
CA ILE A 224 -3.38 -1.27 -4.53
C ILE A 224 -4.53 -2.14 -5.03
N ALA A 225 -4.48 -3.46 -4.80
CA ALA A 225 -5.51 -4.38 -5.27
C ALA A 225 -6.86 -4.16 -4.55
N ILE A 226 -6.86 -4.06 -3.22
CA ILE A 226 -8.08 -3.90 -2.41
C ILE A 226 -8.66 -2.50 -2.61
N LEU A 227 -7.86 -1.46 -2.39
CA LEU A 227 -8.34 -0.07 -2.48
C LEU A 227 -8.62 0.34 -3.92
N GLY A 228 -7.91 -0.18 -4.91
CA GLY A 228 -8.26 -0.06 -6.31
C GLY A 228 -9.61 -0.71 -6.64
N THR A 229 -9.89 -1.88 -6.06
CA THR A 229 -11.21 -2.54 -6.19
C THR A 229 -12.31 -1.69 -5.55
N VAL A 230 -12.09 -1.13 -4.37
CA VAL A 230 -13.02 -0.20 -3.71
C VAL A 230 -13.28 1.01 -4.59
N LEU A 231 -12.22 1.65 -5.10
CA LEU A 231 -12.31 2.82 -5.98
C LEU A 231 -13.20 2.56 -7.19
N PHE A 232 -12.88 1.54 -7.97
CA PHE A 232 -13.58 1.31 -9.24
C PHE A 232 -14.95 0.66 -9.08
N THR A 233 -15.18 -0.11 -8.02
CA THR A 233 -16.51 -0.63 -7.73
C THR A 233 -17.44 0.51 -7.30
N THR A 234 -16.98 1.37 -6.39
CA THR A 234 -17.73 2.54 -5.94
C THR A 234 -17.99 3.50 -7.09
N LEU A 235 -16.98 3.78 -7.93
CA LEU A 235 -17.14 4.59 -9.13
C LEU A 235 -18.26 4.04 -10.02
N GLY A 236 -18.25 2.74 -10.31
CA GLY A 236 -19.29 2.12 -11.13
C GLY A 236 -20.68 2.22 -10.53
N VAL A 237 -20.84 1.96 -9.24
CA VAL A 237 -22.13 2.04 -8.53
C VAL A 237 -22.63 3.47 -8.49
N GLN A 238 -21.79 4.43 -8.13
CA GLN A 238 -22.19 5.85 -8.03
C GLN A 238 -22.53 6.43 -9.40
N LEU A 239 -21.72 6.14 -10.43
CA LEU A 239 -22.01 6.61 -11.79
C LEU A 239 -23.32 5.99 -12.32
N SER A 240 -23.54 4.70 -12.13
CA SER A 240 -24.77 4.04 -12.53
C SER A 240 -26.01 4.67 -11.88
N ARG A 241 -25.94 4.96 -10.56
CA ARG A 241 -27.03 5.63 -9.83
C ARG A 241 -27.32 7.05 -10.38
N LYS A 242 -26.28 7.83 -10.65
CA LYS A 242 -26.41 9.19 -11.18
C LYS A 242 -26.98 9.20 -12.60
N LEU A 243 -26.53 8.28 -13.46
CA LEU A 243 -27.08 8.13 -14.82
C LEU A 243 -28.53 7.64 -14.82
N ALA A 244 -28.95 6.86 -13.82
CA ALA A 244 -30.34 6.46 -13.68
C ALA A 244 -31.28 7.63 -13.32
N ALA A 245 -30.75 8.64 -12.64
CA ALA A 245 -31.51 9.85 -12.27
C ALA A 245 -31.64 10.88 -13.41
N LEU A 246 -30.89 10.74 -14.52
CA LEU A 246 -30.90 11.67 -15.67
C LEU A 246 -32.10 11.52 -16.61
N GLY A 247 -32.98 10.51 -16.39
CA GLY A 247 -34.12 10.25 -17.27
C GLY A 247 -33.91 9.03 -18.18
N PRO A 248 -34.65 8.87 -19.27
CA PRO A 248 -34.75 7.63 -20.04
C PRO A 248 -33.54 7.37 -20.94
N LEU A 249 -32.36 7.16 -20.35
CA LEU A 249 -31.24 6.58 -21.07
C LEU A 249 -31.48 5.06 -21.18
N PRO A 250 -31.34 4.45 -22.38
CA PRO A 250 -31.42 3.00 -22.53
C PRO A 250 -30.43 2.28 -21.61
N ALA A 251 -30.85 1.17 -20.98
CA ALA A 251 -30.02 0.45 -20.02
C ALA A 251 -28.66 0.03 -20.62
N GLY A 252 -28.62 -0.32 -21.91
CA GLY A 252 -27.40 -0.66 -22.64
C GLY A 252 -26.41 0.51 -22.74
N GLN A 253 -26.90 1.73 -23.00
CA GLN A 253 -26.03 2.92 -23.08
C GLN A 253 -25.47 3.29 -21.70
N ARG A 254 -26.28 3.18 -20.63
CA ARG A 254 -25.79 3.39 -19.25
C ARG A 254 -24.68 2.42 -18.90
N ALA A 255 -24.90 1.15 -19.20
CA ALA A 255 -23.89 0.11 -18.94
C ALA A 255 -22.61 0.35 -19.76
N ALA A 256 -22.72 0.78 -21.02
CA ALA A 256 -21.58 1.08 -21.87
C ALA A 256 -20.74 2.27 -21.30
N ILE A 257 -21.39 3.36 -20.86
CA ILE A 257 -20.72 4.51 -20.26
C ILE A 257 -19.99 4.10 -18.97
N VAL A 258 -20.67 3.39 -18.07
CA VAL A 258 -20.08 2.93 -16.81
C VAL A 258 -18.88 2.03 -17.07
N THR A 259 -19.00 1.11 -18.03
CA THR A 259 -17.92 0.20 -18.41
C THR A 259 -16.73 0.97 -19.00
N ALA A 260 -16.97 1.90 -19.93
CA ALA A 260 -15.92 2.71 -20.53
C ALA A 260 -15.15 3.52 -19.48
N VAL A 261 -15.84 4.19 -18.55
CA VAL A 261 -15.21 4.97 -17.47
C VAL A 261 -14.42 4.06 -16.51
N LYS A 262 -14.95 2.89 -16.17
CA LYS A 262 -14.24 1.92 -15.29
C LYS A 262 -13.00 1.33 -15.95
N GLN A 263 -13.12 0.88 -17.20
CA GLN A 263 -12.02 0.20 -17.93
C GLN A 263 -10.89 1.17 -18.26
N SER A 264 -11.21 2.44 -18.55
CA SER A 264 -10.21 3.48 -18.79
C SER A 264 -9.60 4.06 -17.51
N ALA A 265 -9.90 3.51 -16.33
CA ALA A 265 -9.51 4.07 -15.04
C ALA A 265 -9.93 5.55 -14.85
N GLY A 266 -10.97 6.00 -15.54
CA GLY A 266 -11.47 7.37 -15.51
C GLY A 266 -11.08 8.22 -16.74
N ALA A 267 -10.12 7.81 -17.55
CA ALA A 267 -9.65 8.62 -18.71
C ALA A 267 -10.78 8.95 -19.72
N ALA A 268 -11.80 8.10 -19.85
CA ALA A 268 -12.98 8.39 -20.65
C ALA A 268 -13.74 9.66 -20.20
N ILE A 269 -13.57 10.10 -18.94
CA ILE A 269 -14.20 11.32 -18.42
C ILE A 269 -13.73 12.56 -19.18
N THR A 270 -12.46 12.62 -19.53
CA THR A 270 -11.88 13.74 -20.28
C THR A 270 -12.47 13.82 -21.69
N HIS A 271 -12.65 12.68 -22.35
CA HIS A 271 -13.29 12.62 -23.68
C HIS A 271 -14.77 13.02 -23.60
N LEU A 272 -15.50 12.56 -22.57
CA LEU A 272 -16.89 12.95 -22.35
C LEU A 272 -17.03 14.44 -22.04
N ALA A 273 -16.04 15.06 -21.42
CA ALA A 273 -16.04 16.49 -21.13
C ALA A 273 -15.76 17.38 -22.35
N ALA A 274 -15.12 16.86 -23.37
CA ALA A 274 -14.79 17.59 -24.60
C ALA A 274 -16.02 17.81 -25.52
N ASP A 275 -17.04 16.95 -25.44
CA ASP A 275 -18.28 17.09 -26.21
C ASP A 275 -19.38 17.77 -25.36
N PRO A 276 -19.92 18.92 -25.79
CA PRO A 276 -21.02 19.61 -25.10
C PRO A 276 -22.25 18.74 -24.84
N ARG A 277 -22.53 17.75 -25.71
CA ARG A 277 -23.66 16.84 -25.57
C ARG A 277 -23.49 15.85 -24.42
N THR A 278 -22.25 15.53 -24.03
CA THR A 278 -21.93 14.59 -22.96
C THR A 278 -21.36 15.28 -21.72
N ALA A 279 -21.28 16.63 -21.72
CA ALA A 279 -20.72 17.41 -20.61
C ALA A 279 -21.42 17.13 -19.27
N GLN A 280 -22.74 16.93 -19.28
CA GLN A 280 -23.50 16.58 -18.07
C GLN A 280 -23.12 15.18 -17.54
N VAL A 281 -22.93 14.22 -18.44
CA VAL A 281 -22.46 12.87 -18.10
C VAL A 281 -21.04 12.93 -17.52
N ALA A 282 -20.17 13.75 -18.11
CA ALA A 282 -18.82 13.98 -17.62
C ALA A 282 -18.80 14.58 -16.21
N ALA A 283 -19.66 15.57 -15.95
CA ALA A 283 -19.82 16.17 -14.60
C ALA A 283 -20.25 15.12 -13.56
N MET A 284 -21.20 14.25 -13.91
CA MET A 284 -21.65 13.16 -13.05
C MET A 284 -20.55 12.13 -12.82
N ALA A 285 -19.75 11.82 -13.85
CA ALA A 285 -18.64 10.89 -13.74
C ALA A 285 -17.52 11.47 -12.85
N LYS A 286 -17.20 12.76 -12.95
CA LYS A 286 -16.26 13.45 -12.05
C LYS A 286 -16.73 13.39 -10.60
N ASP A 287 -18.00 13.67 -10.33
CA ASP A 287 -18.55 13.61 -8.98
C ASP A 287 -18.57 12.15 -8.44
N ALA A 288 -18.95 11.18 -9.26
CA ALA A 288 -18.87 9.77 -8.89
C ALA A 288 -17.42 9.32 -8.59
N PHE A 289 -16.45 9.84 -9.33
CA PHE A 289 -15.03 9.59 -9.08
C PHE A 289 -14.56 10.19 -7.77
N CYS A 290 -14.97 11.42 -7.46
CA CYS A 290 -14.69 12.05 -6.16
C CYS A 290 -15.25 11.24 -5.00
N GLN A 291 -16.50 10.78 -5.09
CA GLN A 291 -17.12 9.95 -4.04
C GLN A 291 -16.38 8.62 -3.87
N ALA A 292 -15.95 8.01 -4.98
CA ALA A 292 -15.15 6.81 -4.95
C ALA A 292 -13.78 7.05 -4.29
N THR A 293 -13.09 8.12 -4.64
CA THR A 293 -11.80 8.50 -4.04
C THR A 293 -11.94 8.81 -2.54
N ARG A 294 -13.01 9.51 -2.14
CA ARG A 294 -13.30 9.77 -0.72
C ARG A 294 -13.48 8.48 0.07
N LEU A 295 -14.29 7.54 -0.42
CA LEU A 295 -14.48 6.25 0.23
C LEU A 295 -13.17 5.47 0.30
N THR A 296 -12.40 5.45 -0.78
CA THR A 296 -11.09 4.81 -0.83
C THR A 296 -10.13 5.41 0.21
N ALA A 297 -10.10 6.74 0.36
CA ALA A 297 -9.29 7.42 1.36
C ALA A 297 -9.73 7.06 2.80
N PHE A 298 -11.02 6.99 3.07
CA PHE A 298 -11.49 6.57 4.40
C PHE A 298 -11.23 5.09 4.67
N CYS A 299 -11.30 4.22 3.67
CA CYS A 299 -10.87 2.82 3.82
C CYS A 299 -9.37 2.72 4.08
N ALA A 300 -8.54 3.51 3.38
CA ALA A 300 -7.10 3.61 3.64
C ALA A 300 -6.82 4.11 5.06
N ALA A 301 -7.55 5.14 5.52
CA ALA A 301 -7.47 5.65 6.89
C ALA A 301 -7.84 4.57 7.93
N ALA A 302 -8.84 3.74 7.64
CA ALA A 302 -9.20 2.62 8.51
C ALA A 302 -8.06 1.58 8.62
N PHE A 303 -7.39 1.26 7.51
CA PHE A 303 -6.20 0.40 7.56
C PHE A 303 -5.06 1.05 8.33
N LEU A 304 -4.80 2.34 8.16
CA LEU A 304 -3.80 3.05 8.94
C LEU A 304 -4.15 3.09 10.43
N ALA A 305 -5.42 3.23 10.79
CA ALA A 305 -5.88 3.12 12.17
C ALA A 305 -5.62 1.71 12.75
N LEU A 306 -5.88 0.65 11.97
CA LEU A 306 -5.51 -0.72 12.35
C LEU A 306 -3.99 -0.88 12.49
N GLY A 307 -3.20 -0.28 11.60
CA GLY A 307 -1.73 -0.24 11.70
C GLY A 307 -1.26 0.49 12.96
N LEU A 308 -1.90 1.60 13.32
CA LEU A 308 -1.63 2.33 14.55
C LEU A 308 -1.95 1.47 15.78
N LEU A 309 -3.09 0.80 15.81
CA LEU A 309 -3.47 -0.14 16.88
C LEU A 309 -2.47 -1.31 16.97
N ALA A 310 -2.07 -1.88 15.82
CA ALA A 310 -1.05 -2.92 15.79
C ALA A 310 0.29 -2.42 16.34
N SER A 311 0.65 -1.16 16.10
CA SER A 311 1.86 -0.53 16.63
C SER A 311 1.85 -0.39 18.17
N LEU A 312 0.69 -0.43 18.82
CA LEU A 312 0.60 -0.40 20.29
C LEU A 312 1.17 -1.67 20.93
N SER A 313 1.17 -2.78 20.19
CA SER A 313 1.80 -4.04 20.60
C SER A 313 3.33 -4.03 20.44
N LEU A 314 3.89 -3.04 19.75
CA LEU A 314 5.33 -2.83 19.73
C LEU A 314 5.75 -2.40 21.11
N GLY A 315 6.54 -3.26 21.81
CA GLY A 315 7.12 -2.95 23.10
C GLY A 315 7.88 -1.63 23.04
N ARG A 316 8.12 -1.01 24.19
CA ARG A 316 9.15 0.03 24.25
C ARG A 316 10.43 -0.67 23.85
N ALA A 317 10.92 -0.45 22.63
CA ALA A 317 12.26 -0.84 22.26
C ALA A 317 13.16 -0.28 23.36
N SER A 318 13.80 -1.15 24.11
CA SER A 318 14.70 -0.75 25.16
C SER A 318 15.70 0.19 24.54
N GLY A 319 15.66 1.47 24.91
CA GLY A 319 16.61 2.47 24.50
C GLY A 319 17.95 2.18 25.18
N ALA A 320 18.65 1.21 24.69
CA ALA A 320 19.98 0.87 25.08
C ALA A 320 20.77 0.62 23.79
N GLY A 321 21.27 1.69 23.25
CA GLY A 321 22.56 1.64 22.59
C GLY A 321 23.65 1.23 23.58
N GLN A 322 23.67 0.00 23.99
CA GLN A 322 24.90 -0.69 24.32
C GLN A 322 25.20 -1.51 23.06
N ALA A 323 25.99 -0.88 22.16
CA ALA A 323 26.79 -1.65 21.26
C ALA A 323 27.51 -2.71 22.11
N PRO A 324 27.39 -4.01 21.81
CA PRO A 324 28.27 -4.98 22.46
C PRO A 324 29.68 -4.50 22.20
N GLU A 325 30.41 -4.22 23.27
CA GLU A 325 31.86 -3.95 23.24
C GLU A 325 32.48 -5.10 22.43
N ILE A 326 32.90 -4.83 21.22
CA ILE A 326 33.67 -5.77 20.43
C ILE A 326 35.00 -5.88 21.21
N PRO A 327 35.37 -7.05 21.76
CA PRO A 327 36.66 -7.22 22.37
C PRO A 327 37.70 -6.85 21.31
N GLU A 328 38.51 -5.83 21.59
CA GLU A 328 39.65 -5.54 20.72
C GLU A 328 40.46 -6.82 20.57
N PRO A 329 40.82 -7.22 19.33
CA PRO A 329 41.75 -8.32 19.16
C PRO A 329 43.03 -7.93 19.89
N GLY A 330 43.35 -8.72 20.95
CA GLY A 330 44.53 -8.49 21.76
C GLY A 330 45.73 -8.34 20.85
N LEU A 331 46.30 -7.14 20.87
CA LEU A 331 47.62 -6.90 20.36
C LEU A 331 48.55 -7.74 21.25
N GLU A 332 48.88 -8.94 20.77
CA GLU A 332 49.93 -9.73 21.33
C GLU A 332 51.21 -8.90 21.28
N GLU A 333 51.61 -8.35 22.43
CA GLU A 333 52.87 -7.67 22.59
C GLU A 333 54.00 -8.64 22.14
N ALA A 334 54.54 -8.37 20.95
CA ALA A 334 55.76 -8.98 20.54
C ALA A 334 56.88 -8.53 21.51
N GLY A 335 57.16 -9.40 22.46
CA GLY A 335 58.28 -9.20 23.40
C GLY A 335 59.60 -9.02 22.63
N PRO A 336 60.52 -8.22 23.19
CA PRO A 336 61.81 -7.96 22.55
C PRO A 336 62.64 -9.23 22.56
N THR A 337 62.95 -9.75 21.36
CA THR A 337 63.99 -10.76 21.16
C THR A 337 65.36 -10.14 21.44
N ALA A 338 66.04 -10.62 22.49
CA ALA A 338 67.43 -10.38 22.77
C ALA A 338 68.36 -11.12 21.81
#